data_bd0d77751ab4535eba1de502ee52e76b
#
_entry.id   bd0d77751ab4535eba1de502ee52e76b
#
_cell.length_a   1.000
_cell.length_b   1.000
_cell.length_c   1.000
_cell.angle_alpha   90.00
_cell.angle_beta   90.00
_cell.angle_gamma   90.00
#
_symmetry.space_group_name_H-M   'P 1'
#
loop_
_entity.id
_entity.type
_entity.pdbx_description
1 polymer ?
#
loop_
_entity_poly.entity_id
_entity_poly.type
_entity_poly.pdbx_seq_one_letter_code
_entity_poly.pdbx_strand_id
1 'polypeptide(L)'
;MPISTVARSLGVALLAATLALGGARDAYSQAAGGPAGGGGTTGGGTTGGGTTTGGSTPHGTRSLDPDVSGPSDYVTNSIVKNIQAMRAECAGYDPVYRIDCLSQRLHDITVRIPTGSAYGRVREILGRASGNLARIQANNVDRTAKRQRSRVNSRLKTAHTYGAVKRQNLKRAMAEAVKVIAEAETQLLRATENSDRRASHYRRIAVALGSTKVLLRSA
;
A
#
# COMPACT_ATOMS: atom_id res chain seq x y z
N MET A 1 28.49 -46.54 36.65
CA MET A 1 29.77 -45.82 36.43
C MET A 1 29.54 -44.77 35.38
N PRO A 2 30.08 -43.56 35.54
CA PRO A 2 29.55 -42.53 36.44
C PRO A 2 28.93 -41.34 35.71
N ILE A 3 28.16 -40.64 36.46
CA ILE A 3 27.51 -39.36 36.33
C ILE A 3 28.56 -38.25 36.05
N SER A 4 28.31 -37.36 35.11
CA SER A 4 29.01 -36.07 35.02
C SER A 4 28.00 -34.94 34.89
N THR A 5 27.72 -34.37 36.02
CA THR A 5 27.06 -33.10 36.27
C THR A 5 28.03 -31.96 35.92
N VAL A 6 27.67 -31.06 35.02
CA VAL A 6 28.34 -29.77 34.87
C VAL A 6 27.33 -28.67 34.99
N ALA A 7 27.30 -28.10 36.18
CA ALA A 7 26.66 -26.80 36.48
C ALA A 7 27.64 -25.68 36.11
N ARG A 8 27.18 -24.66 35.40
CA ARG A 8 27.80 -23.31 35.31
C ARG A 8 26.72 -22.30 35.06
N SER A 9 26.40 -21.62 36.12
CA SER A 9 26.82 -20.30 36.57
C SER A 9 26.08 -19.14 35.89
N LEU A 10 25.27 -18.54 36.73
CA LEU A 10 24.63 -17.24 36.63
C LEU A 10 25.60 -16.11 36.20
N GLY A 11 25.17 -15.29 35.32
CA GLY A 11 25.69 -13.97 35.03
C GLY A 11 24.53 -13.00 34.88
N VAL A 12 24.10 -12.41 36.01
CA VAL A 12 23.17 -11.27 36.06
C VAL A 12 24.00 -10.02 35.78
N ALA A 13 23.79 -9.37 34.66
CA ALA A 13 24.26 -8.02 34.41
C ALA A 13 23.04 -7.10 34.31
N LEU A 14 22.75 -6.43 35.46
CA LEU A 14 21.89 -5.25 35.55
C LEU A 14 22.60 -4.07 34.87
N LEU A 15 22.07 -3.54 33.81
CA LEU A 15 22.39 -2.22 33.27
C LEU A 15 21.15 -1.36 33.36
N ALA A 16 21.13 -0.55 34.41
CA ALA A 16 20.23 0.57 34.56
C ALA A 16 20.68 1.68 33.61
N ALA A 17 19.85 2.09 32.67
CA ALA A 17 20.03 3.31 31.90
C ALA A 17 18.83 4.22 32.15
N THR A 18 19.16 5.34 32.74
CA THR A 18 18.35 6.46 33.20
C THR A 18 17.62 7.15 32.04
N LEU A 19 16.31 7.38 32.26
CA LEU A 19 15.46 8.25 31.46
C LEU A 19 15.90 9.73 31.62
N ALA A 20 16.15 10.38 30.50
CA ALA A 20 16.11 11.84 30.41
C ALA A 20 14.79 12.23 29.72
N LEU A 21 13.88 12.78 30.50
CA LEU A 21 12.71 13.52 30.00
C LEU A 21 13.17 14.85 29.46
N GLY A 22 13.07 15.03 28.17
CA GLY A 22 13.19 16.32 27.50
C GLY A 22 11.87 16.64 26.80
N GLY A 23 11.04 17.45 27.46
CA GLY A 23 9.83 18.01 26.87
C GLY A 23 10.19 19.14 25.91
N ALA A 24 9.73 19.08 24.69
CA ALA A 24 9.57 20.24 23.82
C ALA A 24 8.11 20.27 23.35
N ARG A 25 7.38 21.21 23.92
CA ARG A 25 6.05 21.61 23.47
C ARG A 25 6.27 22.66 22.38
N ASP A 26 6.07 22.32 21.16
CA ASP A 26 5.94 23.33 20.10
C ASP A 26 4.47 23.69 19.95
N ALA A 27 4.22 24.97 20.28
CA ALA A 27 2.94 25.65 20.21
C ALA A 27 2.54 25.82 18.74
N TYR A 28 1.41 25.25 18.35
CA TYR A 28 0.74 25.60 17.10
C TYR A 28 0.05 26.95 17.27
N SER A 29 0.60 27.95 16.62
CA SER A 29 0.03 29.29 16.44
C SER A 29 -1.16 29.19 15.47
N GLN A 30 -2.36 29.31 15.96
CA GLN A 30 -3.55 29.56 15.16
C GLN A 30 -3.50 31.03 14.68
N ALA A 31 -3.35 31.25 13.40
CA ALA A 31 -3.66 32.52 12.74
C ALA A 31 -5.08 32.45 12.21
N ALA A 32 -6.00 33.02 12.99
CA ALA A 32 -7.32 33.40 12.53
C ALA A 32 -7.19 34.73 11.76
N GLY A 33 -7.63 34.75 10.53
CA GLY A 33 -7.76 35.93 9.69
C GLY A 33 -8.97 35.75 8.79
N GLY A 34 -10.12 36.18 9.23
CA GLY A 34 -11.34 36.31 8.47
C GLY A 34 -11.42 37.69 7.80
N PRO A 35 -12.63 38.16 7.46
CA PRO A 35 -13.06 38.30 6.07
C PRO A 35 -13.31 39.76 5.71
N ALA A 36 -13.52 40.04 4.45
CA ALA A 36 -14.31 41.17 3.91
C ALA A 36 -13.99 41.23 2.41
N GLY A 37 -14.92 41.24 1.50
CA GLY A 37 -16.02 42.12 1.42
C GLY A 37 -15.98 42.82 0.08
N GLY A 38 -17.12 42.94 -0.57
CA GLY A 38 -17.38 43.97 -1.58
C GLY A 38 -17.26 43.46 -3.01
N GLY A 39 -18.36 43.28 -3.71
CA GLY A 39 -19.18 44.32 -4.15
C GLY A 39 -19.02 44.54 -5.63
N GLY A 40 -20.04 44.19 -6.41
CA GLY A 40 -20.78 45.09 -7.26
C GLY A 40 -20.20 45.24 -8.66
N THR A 41 -20.93 45.01 -9.69
CA THR A 41 -21.86 45.84 -10.43
C THR A 41 -22.06 45.25 -11.83
N THR A 42 -23.27 44.95 -12.11
CA THR A 42 -24.15 45.37 -13.24
C THR A 42 -23.49 46.04 -14.46
N GLY A 43 -23.86 45.51 -15.62
CA GLY A 43 -23.81 46.16 -16.94
C GLY A 43 -23.88 45.06 -17.99
N GLY A 44 -24.88 44.86 -18.74
CA GLY A 44 -25.85 45.72 -19.38
C GLY A 44 -25.48 45.86 -20.87
N GLY A 45 -26.30 45.28 -21.78
CA GLY A 45 -26.34 45.68 -23.17
C GLY A 45 -25.61 44.73 -24.12
N THR A 46 -26.05 44.32 -25.22
CA THR A 46 -27.12 44.62 -26.15
C THR A 46 -26.98 43.66 -27.34
N THR A 47 -28.11 43.18 -27.79
CA THR A 47 -28.48 42.73 -29.14
C THR A 47 -27.48 42.98 -30.26
N GLY A 48 -27.19 41.89 -31.03
CA GLY A 48 -26.60 42.00 -32.34
C GLY A 48 -26.82 40.70 -33.11
N GLY A 49 -27.83 40.64 -33.94
CA GLY A 49 -28.12 39.57 -34.88
C GLY A 49 -27.07 39.50 -35.97
N GLY A 50 -26.84 38.30 -36.43
CA GLY A 50 -25.94 37.99 -37.52
C GLY A 50 -26.13 36.56 -37.99
N THR A 51 -27.06 36.33 -38.87
CA THR A 51 -27.15 35.17 -39.73
C THR A 51 -25.94 35.13 -40.66
N THR A 52 -25.17 34.07 -40.66
CA THR A 52 -24.50 33.51 -41.86
C THR A 52 -23.98 32.10 -41.62
N THR A 53 -24.54 31.20 -42.39
CA THR A 53 -23.89 30.15 -43.23
C THR A 53 -22.80 29.30 -42.61
N GLY A 54 -23.09 28.01 -42.49
CA GLY A 54 -22.28 26.90 -42.90
C GLY A 54 -20.78 26.96 -42.61
N GLY A 55 -20.39 26.44 -41.48
CA GLY A 55 -19.05 26.06 -41.21
C GLY A 55 -19.07 24.66 -40.60
N SER A 56 -18.78 23.64 -41.40
CA SER A 56 -18.49 22.29 -40.95
C SER A 56 -17.43 22.38 -39.88
N THR A 57 -17.80 22.16 -38.63
CA THR A 57 -16.84 21.88 -37.58
C THR A 57 -16.07 20.62 -37.99
N PRO A 58 -14.75 20.69 -38.15
CA PRO A 58 -13.99 19.49 -38.23
C PRO A 58 -14.22 18.76 -36.91
N HIS A 59 -14.87 17.63 -36.98
CA HIS A 59 -14.72 16.61 -35.95
C HIS A 59 -13.21 16.38 -35.87
N GLY A 60 -12.58 17.08 -34.93
CA GLY A 60 -11.26 16.72 -34.47
C GLY A 60 -11.38 15.29 -34.03
N THR A 61 -11.04 14.35 -34.88
CA THR A 61 -10.59 13.05 -34.48
C THR A 61 -9.53 13.33 -33.44
N ARG A 62 -9.92 13.23 -32.14
CA ARG A 62 -8.94 13.04 -31.10
C ARG A 62 -8.17 11.81 -31.54
N SER A 63 -7.05 12.05 -32.17
CA SER A 63 -6.01 11.04 -32.29
C SER A 63 -5.84 10.55 -30.87
N LEU A 64 -6.27 9.33 -30.65
CA LEU A 64 -5.91 8.59 -29.46
C LEU A 64 -4.41 8.33 -29.63
N ASP A 65 -3.61 9.33 -29.29
CA ASP A 65 -2.18 9.14 -29.15
C ASP A 65 -2.02 8.05 -28.11
N PRO A 66 -1.48 6.88 -28.47
CA PRO A 66 -1.32 5.78 -27.52
C PRO A 66 -0.39 6.14 -26.37
N ASP A 67 0.20 7.32 -26.38
CA ASP A 67 1.18 7.79 -25.40
C ASP A 67 0.63 8.83 -24.40
N VAL A 68 -0.67 9.14 -24.43
CA VAL A 68 -1.34 10.01 -23.45
C VAL A 68 -1.78 9.24 -22.19
N SER A 69 -1.42 7.96 -22.06
CA SER A 69 -1.80 7.11 -20.94
C SER A 69 -0.92 7.31 -19.72
N GLY A 70 -0.86 8.54 -19.24
CA GLY A 70 -0.35 8.81 -17.89
C GLY A 70 -1.16 8.02 -16.83
N PRO A 71 -0.69 7.95 -15.57
CA PRO A 71 -1.47 7.35 -14.50
C PRO A 71 -2.83 8.03 -14.38
N SER A 72 -3.89 7.25 -14.17
CA SER A 72 -5.26 7.76 -13.98
C SER A 72 -5.73 7.56 -12.54
N ASP A 73 -6.56 8.48 -12.06
CA ASP A 73 -7.16 8.37 -10.73
C ASP A 73 -8.04 7.12 -10.58
N TYR A 74 -8.74 6.75 -11.64
CA TYR A 74 -9.58 5.54 -11.61
C TYR A 74 -8.76 4.28 -11.31
N VAL A 75 -7.67 4.07 -12.05
CA VAL A 75 -6.80 2.89 -11.87
C VAL A 75 -6.10 2.95 -10.51
N THR A 76 -5.55 4.12 -10.13
CA THR A 76 -4.89 4.29 -8.83
C THR A 76 -5.84 4.02 -7.68
N ASN A 77 -7.06 4.58 -7.71
CA ASN A 77 -8.09 4.34 -6.70
C ASN A 77 -8.48 2.86 -6.63
N SER A 78 -8.56 2.19 -7.77
CA SER A 78 -8.83 0.75 -7.81
C SER A 78 -7.73 -0.05 -7.11
N ILE A 79 -6.45 0.23 -7.40
CA ILE A 79 -5.31 -0.42 -6.74
C ILE A 79 -5.33 -0.16 -5.23
N VAL A 80 -5.48 1.10 -4.80
CA VAL A 80 -5.55 1.49 -3.39
C VAL A 80 -6.67 0.76 -2.66
N LYS A 81 -7.90 0.77 -3.21
CA LYS A 81 -9.04 0.07 -2.63
C LYS A 81 -8.85 -1.44 -2.57
N ASN A 82 -8.15 -2.04 -3.55
CA ASN A 82 -7.83 -3.47 -3.52
C ASN A 82 -6.83 -3.79 -2.41
N ILE A 83 -5.80 -2.95 -2.20
CA ILE A 83 -4.83 -3.10 -1.10
C ILE A 83 -5.54 -2.95 0.27
N GLN A 84 -6.46 -2.00 0.41
CA GLN A 84 -7.24 -1.83 1.63
C GLN A 84 -8.14 -3.05 1.90
N ALA A 85 -8.80 -3.59 0.86
CA ALA A 85 -9.62 -4.79 0.98
C ALA A 85 -8.78 -6.03 1.36
N MET A 86 -7.60 -6.19 0.77
CA MET A 86 -6.61 -7.21 1.15
C MET A 86 -6.24 -7.09 2.63
N ARG A 87 -5.87 -5.89 3.08
CA ARG A 87 -5.51 -5.64 4.48
C ARG A 87 -6.64 -6.00 5.43
N ALA A 88 -7.87 -5.57 5.12
CA ALA A 88 -9.05 -5.83 5.94
C ALA A 88 -9.35 -7.33 6.02
N GLU A 89 -9.26 -8.06 4.92
CA GLU A 89 -9.44 -9.51 4.90
C GLU A 89 -8.38 -10.23 5.72
N CYS A 90 -7.09 -9.93 5.46
CA CYS A 90 -5.98 -10.60 6.15
C CYS A 90 -5.91 -10.29 7.64
N ALA A 91 -6.44 -9.14 8.09
CA ALA A 91 -6.57 -8.80 9.51
C ALA A 91 -7.53 -9.73 10.26
N GLY A 92 -8.53 -10.27 9.56
CA GLY A 92 -9.53 -11.17 10.12
C GLY A 92 -9.05 -12.59 10.40
N TYR A 93 -7.79 -12.94 10.07
CA TYR A 93 -7.21 -14.26 10.32
C TYR A 93 -6.22 -14.24 11.49
N ASP A 94 -6.04 -15.42 12.11
CA ASP A 94 -4.95 -15.62 13.09
C ASP A 94 -3.62 -15.19 12.46
N PRO A 95 -2.72 -14.55 13.21
CA PRO A 95 -1.43 -14.08 12.72
C PRO A 95 -0.65 -15.08 11.88
N VAL A 96 -0.73 -16.37 12.17
CA VAL A 96 0.00 -17.42 11.44
C VAL A 96 -0.38 -17.52 9.96
N TYR A 97 -1.57 -17.06 9.55
CA TYR A 97 -2.04 -17.09 8.15
C TYR A 97 -1.81 -15.78 7.40
N ARG A 98 -1.46 -14.68 8.08
CA ARG A 98 -1.45 -13.34 7.50
C ARG A 98 -0.43 -13.17 6.38
N ILE A 99 0.75 -13.79 6.49
CA ILE A 99 1.80 -13.69 5.46
C ILE A 99 1.32 -14.33 4.16
N ASP A 100 0.74 -15.53 4.23
CA ASP A 100 0.23 -16.22 3.05
C ASP A 100 -0.98 -15.50 2.44
N CYS A 101 -1.89 -14.98 3.29
CA CYS A 101 -2.99 -14.14 2.84
C CYS A 101 -2.49 -12.92 2.08
N LEU A 102 -1.56 -12.15 2.65
CA LEU A 102 -0.99 -10.97 2.00
C LEU A 102 -0.28 -11.31 0.70
N SER A 103 0.47 -12.40 0.66
CA SER A 103 1.17 -12.86 -0.54
C SER A 103 0.19 -13.15 -1.67
N GLN A 104 -0.80 -14.04 -1.45
CA GLN A 104 -1.75 -14.45 -2.48
C GLN A 104 -2.63 -13.27 -2.94
N ARG A 105 -3.12 -12.45 -2.00
CA ARG A 105 -3.94 -11.28 -2.34
C ARG A 105 -3.16 -10.19 -3.07
N LEU A 106 -1.90 -9.97 -2.71
CA LEU A 106 -1.04 -9.02 -3.42
C LEU A 106 -0.75 -9.52 -4.85
N HIS A 107 -0.61 -10.83 -5.04
CA HIS A 107 -0.53 -11.44 -6.38
C HIS A 107 -1.79 -11.15 -7.20
N ASP A 108 -2.98 -11.39 -6.65
CA ASP A 108 -4.26 -11.10 -7.31
C ASP A 108 -4.36 -9.63 -7.75
N ILE A 109 -3.91 -8.71 -6.90
CA ILE A 109 -3.88 -7.29 -7.22
C ILE A 109 -2.92 -7.04 -8.38
N THR A 110 -1.72 -7.61 -8.31
CA THR A 110 -0.66 -7.43 -9.31
C THR A 110 -1.11 -7.85 -10.71
N VAL A 111 -1.76 -8.99 -10.85
CA VAL A 111 -2.20 -9.50 -12.17
C VAL A 111 -3.32 -8.65 -12.78
N ARG A 112 -4.06 -7.90 -11.96
CA ARG A 112 -5.13 -6.98 -12.41
C ARG A 112 -4.63 -5.59 -12.78
N ILE A 113 -3.38 -5.25 -12.46
CA ILE A 113 -2.79 -3.97 -12.84
C ILE A 113 -2.52 -3.97 -14.34
N PRO A 114 -2.95 -2.94 -15.08
CA PRO A 114 -2.68 -2.84 -16.51
C PRO A 114 -1.18 -2.94 -16.83
N THR A 115 -0.86 -3.57 -17.96
CA THR A 115 0.52 -3.79 -18.42
C THR A 115 1.14 -2.56 -19.07
N GLY A 116 0.37 -1.49 -19.30
CA GLY A 116 0.84 -0.26 -19.92
C GLY A 116 1.94 0.47 -19.14
N SER A 117 2.62 1.39 -19.80
CA SER A 117 3.79 2.13 -19.29
C SER A 117 3.55 2.85 -17.97
N ALA A 118 2.33 3.35 -17.74
CA ALA A 118 1.98 4.13 -16.55
C ALA A 118 2.08 3.34 -15.23
N TYR A 119 1.77 2.03 -15.24
CA TYR A 119 1.73 1.18 -14.04
C TYR A 119 2.64 -0.05 -14.10
N GLY A 120 3.41 -0.22 -15.18
CA GLY A 120 4.32 -1.35 -15.33
C GLY A 120 5.28 -1.49 -14.15
N ARG A 121 5.84 -0.37 -13.68
CA ARG A 121 6.73 -0.37 -12.51
C ARG A 121 6.01 -0.71 -11.20
N VAL A 122 4.78 -0.24 -11.01
CA VAL A 122 3.94 -0.62 -9.85
C VAL A 122 3.70 -2.13 -9.86
N ARG A 123 3.31 -2.68 -11.02
CA ARG A 123 3.07 -4.12 -11.17
C ARG A 123 4.31 -4.94 -10.85
N GLU A 124 5.47 -4.52 -11.33
CA GLU A 124 6.74 -5.20 -11.05
C GLU A 124 7.08 -5.19 -9.55
N ILE A 125 6.99 -4.03 -8.89
CA ILE A 125 7.32 -3.88 -7.47
C ILE A 125 6.37 -4.73 -6.61
N LEU A 126 5.05 -4.64 -6.84
CA LEU A 126 4.07 -5.43 -6.08
C LEU A 126 4.20 -6.92 -6.34
N GLY A 127 4.52 -7.32 -7.58
CA GLY A 127 4.77 -8.72 -7.93
C GLY A 127 5.99 -9.29 -7.20
N ARG A 128 7.09 -8.54 -7.13
CA ARG A 128 8.27 -8.94 -6.34
C ARG A 128 7.96 -9.05 -4.85
N ALA A 129 7.22 -8.09 -4.30
CA ALA A 129 6.80 -8.14 -2.90
C ALA A 129 5.95 -9.38 -2.60
N SER A 130 4.96 -9.67 -3.46
CA SER A 130 4.14 -10.89 -3.38
C SER A 130 5.01 -12.16 -3.39
N GLY A 131 5.93 -12.29 -4.35
CA GLY A 131 6.84 -13.43 -4.45
C GLY A 131 7.76 -13.58 -3.24
N ASN A 132 8.26 -12.47 -2.67
CA ASN A 132 9.09 -12.50 -1.47
C ASN A 132 8.29 -12.93 -0.23
N LEU A 133 7.04 -12.47 -0.08
CA LEU A 133 6.14 -12.93 0.98
C LEU A 133 5.84 -14.43 0.84
N ALA A 134 5.59 -14.91 -0.41
CA ALA A 134 5.40 -16.34 -0.68
C ALA A 134 6.61 -17.18 -0.25
N ARG A 135 7.82 -16.68 -0.50
CA ARG A 135 9.06 -17.35 -0.09
C ARG A 135 9.22 -17.41 1.43
N ILE A 136 8.90 -16.33 2.14
CA ILE A 136 8.89 -16.32 3.61
C ILE A 136 7.90 -17.35 4.13
N GLN A 137 6.70 -17.40 3.57
CA GLN A 137 5.69 -18.40 3.93
C GLN A 137 6.20 -19.83 3.69
N ALA A 138 6.74 -20.12 2.51
CA ALA A 138 7.22 -21.46 2.15
C ALA A 138 8.34 -21.95 3.07
N ASN A 139 9.26 -21.06 3.45
CA ASN A 139 10.37 -21.38 4.34
C ASN A 139 9.95 -21.62 5.80
N ASN A 140 8.76 -21.15 6.18
CA ASN A 140 8.28 -21.22 7.56
C ASN A 140 6.95 -21.98 7.70
N VAL A 141 6.48 -22.68 6.65
CA VAL A 141 5.18 -23.33 6.62
C VAL A 141 5.02 -24.38 7.73
N ASP A 142 3.88 -24.32 8.40
CA ASP A 142 3.41 -25.37 9.29
C ASP A 142 2.52 -26.34 8.50
N ARG A 143 3.08 -27.51 8.17
CA ARG A 143 2.36 -28.54 7.42
C ARG A 143 1.33 -29.31 8.24
N THR A 144 1.38 -29.19 9.56
CA THR A 144 0.45 -29.84 10.48
C THR A 144 -0.77 -29.00 10.76
N ALA A 145 -0.66 -27.68 10.58
CA ALA A 145 -1.77 -26.76 10.77
C ALA A 145 -2.83 -26.88 9.67
N LYS A 146 -4.09 -26.82 10.08
CA LYS A 146 -5.22 -26.78 9.14
C LYS A 146 -5.11 -25.53 8.26
N ARG A 147 -5.28 -25.70 6.95
CA ARG A 147 -5.33 -24.57 6.02
C ARG A 147 -6.64 -23.78 6.19
N GLN A 148 -6.54 -22.47 6.10
CA GLN A 148 -7.66 -21.55 6.27
C GLN A 148 -8.22 -21.14 4.91
N ARG A 149 -9.52 -21.38 4.65
CA ARG A 149 -10.18 -20.88 3.44
C ARG A 149 -10.39 -19.38 3.51
N SER A 150 -10.26 -18.72 2.36
CA SER A 150 -10.57 -17.29 2.24
C SER A 150 -12.05 -17.03 2.49
N ARG A 151 -12.34 -15.89 3.12
CA ARG A 151 -13.70 -15.37 3.25
C ARG A 151 -14.14 -14.77 1.92
N VAL A 152 -15.44 -14.74 1.69
CA VAL A 152 -15.99 -14.05 0.52
C VAL A 152 -15.64 -12.56 0.62
N ASN A 153 -15.02 -12.05 -0.43
CA ASN A 153 -14.65 -10.64 -0.54
C ASN A 153 -15.25 -10.10 -1.85
N SER A 154 -16.16 -9.14 -1.76
CA SER A 154 -16.85 -8.57 -2.93
C SER A 154 -15.88 -7.93 -3.93
N ARG A 155 -14.72 -7.48 -3.47
CA ARG A 155 -13.71 -6.82 -4.29
C ARG A 155 -12.63 -7.78 -4.80
N LEU A 156 -12.16 -8.69 -3.93
CA LEU A 156 -11.14 -9.69 -4.23
C LEU A 156 -11.82 -11.07 -4.34
N LYS A 157 -12.50 -11.29 -5.46
CA LYS A 157 -13.43 -12.43 -5.64
C LYS A 157 -12.74 -13.80 -5.72
N THR A 158 -11.42 -13.86 -5.93
CA THR A 158 -10.68 -15.13 -6.04
C THR A 158 -10.72 -15.88 -4.72
N ALA A 159 -11.12 -17.15 -4.76
CA ALA A 159 -11.05 -18.01 -3.59
C ALA A 159 -9.62 -18.52 -3.36
N HIS A 160 -9.16 -18.47 -2.13
CA HIS A 160 -7.84 -18.95 -1.72
C HIS A 160 -7.90 -19.88 -0.53
N THR A 161 -6.80 -20.58 -0.30
CA THR A 161 -6.59 -21.39 0.89
C THR A 161 -5.22 -21.05 1.46
N TYR A 162 -5.21 -20.46 2.65
CA TYR A 162 -4.01 -19.94 3.31
C TYR A 162 -3.34 -20.99 4.18
N GLY A 163 -2.03 -21.12 4.07
CA GLY A 163 -1.18 -21.95 4.91
C GLY A 163 -0.68 -21.17 6.13
N ALA A 164 -0.50 -21.87 7.24
CA ALA A 164 0.03 -21.29 8.46
C ALA A 164 1.56 -21.26 8.46
N VAL A 165 2.13 -20.26 9.11
CA VAL A 165 3.54 -20.22 9.53
C VAL A 165 3.65 -20.91 10.89
N LYS A 166 4.73 -21.68 11.13
CA LYS A 166 5.02 -22.28 12.43
C LYS A 166 5.08 -21.20 13.52
N ARG A 167 4.34 -21.39 14.63
CA ARG A 167 4.25 -20.39 15.72
C ARG A 167 5.63 -19.98 16.27
N GLN A 168 6.57 -20.93 16.39
CA GLN A 168 7.94 -20.64 16.84
C GLN A 168 8.72 -19.71 15.89
N ASN A 169 8.37 -19.68 14.60
CA ASN A 169 9.01 -18.83 13.59
C ASN A 169 8.23 -17.54 13.33
N LEU A 170 7.03 -17.40 13.89
CA LEU A 170 6.08 -16.34 13.54
C LEU A 170 6.69 -14.94 13.69
N LYS A 171 7.28 -14.64 14.84
CA LYS A 171 7.88 -13.32 15.11
C LYS A 171 8.95 -12.95 14.08
N ARG A 172 9.83 -13.91 13.75
CA ARG A 172 10.88 -13.70 12.75
C ARG A 172 10.29 -13.52 11.35
N ALA A 173 9.39 -14.41 10.94
CA ALA A 173 8.75 -14.35 9.63
C ALA A 173 7.95 -13.04 9.43
N MET A 174 7.26 -12.55 10.48
CA MET A 174 6.56 -11.27 10.45
C MET A 174 7.52 -10.09 10.32
N ALA A 175 8.66 -10.11 11.03
CA ALA A 175 9.68 -9.07 10.90
C ALA A 175 10.29 -9.04 9.48
N GLU A 176 10.52 -10.21 8.87
CA GLU A 176 10.97 -10.32 7.48
C GLU A 176 9.90 -9.79 6.51
N ALA A 177 8.63 -10.14 6.71
CA ALA A 177 7.52 -9.64 5.90
C ALA A 177 7.36 -8.11 5.99
N VAL A 178 7.55 -7.51 7.17
CA VAL A 178 7.57 -6.03 7.34
C VAL A 178 8.66 -5.40 6.48
N LYS A 179 9.87 -6.01 6.42
CA LYS A 179 10.98 -5.51 5.57
C LYS A 179 10.62 -5.57 4.08
N VAL A 180 9.98 -6.65 3.63
CA VAL A 180 9.53 -6.79 2.23
C VAL A 180 8.55 -5.68 1.86
N ILE A 181 7.56 -5.40 2.72
CA ILE A 181 6.59 -4.32 2.47
C ILE A 181 7.27 -2.94 2.52
N ALA A 182 8.16 -2.70 3.46
CA ALA A 182 8.89 -1.44 3.57
C ALA A 182 9.79 -1.18 2.34
N GLU A 183 10.43 -2.22 1.82
CA GLU A 183 11.24 -2.13 0.60
C GLU A 183 10.37 -1.81 -0.62
N ALA A 184 9.23 -2.48 -0.77
CA ALA A 184 8.30 -2.21 -1.86
C ALA A 184 7.73 -0.79 -1.79
N GLU A 185 7.39 -0.29 -0.60
CA GLU A 185 6.97 1.10 -0.38
C GLU A 185 8.06 2.08 -0.81
N THR A 186 9.31 1.85 -0.38
CA THR A 186 10.46 2.68 -0.75
C THR A 186 10.70 2.69 -2.26
N GLN A 187 10.61 1.52 -2.92
CA GLN A 187 10.75 1.42 -4.37
C GLN A 187 9.65 2.15 -5.12
N LEU A 188 8.40 2.13 -4.62
CA LEU A 188 7.30 2.90 -5.20
C LEU A 188 7.56 4.40 -5.10
N LEU A 189 8.06 4.88 -3.95
CA LEU A 189 8.39 6.29 -3.75
C LEU A 189 9.55 6.75 -4.66
N ARG A 190 10.61 5.95 -4.78
CA ARG A 190 11.75 6.25 -5.66
C ARG A 190 11.38 6.21 -7.15
N ALA A 191 10.41 5.38 -7.54
CA ALA A 191 9.97 5.28 -8.94
C ALA A 191 9.28 6.56 -9.46
N THR A 192 9.13 7.59 -8.62
CA THR A 192 8.50 8.87 -8.96
C THR A 192 9.48 9.98 -9.29
N GLU A 193 10.78 9.76 -9.10
CA GLU A 193 11.82 10.83 -9.14
C GLU A 193 11.86 11.59 -10.48
N ASN A 194 11.34 11.00 -11.57
CA ASN A 194 11.40 11.59 -12.90
C ASN A 194 10.05 12.06 -13.45
N SER A 195 8.98 12.14 -12.64
CA SER A 195 7.65 12.54 -13.14
C SER A 195 6.70 12.94 -12.01
N ASP A 196 6.42 14.24 -11.91
CA ASP A 196 5.46 14.80 -10.95
C ASP A 196 4.05 14.19 -11.11
N ARG A 197 3.65 13.94 -12.35
CA ARG A 197 2.35 13.32 -12.64
C ARG A 197 2.25 11.90 -12.08
N ARG A 198 3.35 11.13 -12.07
CA ARG A 198 3.38 9.79 -11.47
C ARG A 198 3.53 9.85 -9.95
N ALA A 199 4.16 10.89 -9.43
CA ALA A 199 4.49 11.01 -8.02
C ALA A 199 3.26 10.90 -7.11
N SER A 200 2.19 11.62 -7.40
CA SER A 200 0.97 11.59 -6.61
C SER A 200 0.30 10.21 -6.59
N HIS A 201 0.22 9.55 -7.75
CA HIS A 201 -0.39 8.23 -7.89
C HIS A 201 0.41 7.14 -7.17
N TYR A 202 1.72 7.10 -7.38
CA TYR A 202 2.60 6.11 -6.76
C TYR A 202 2.68 6.28 -5.25
N ARG A 203 2.74 7.53 -4.76
CA ARG A 203 2.70 7.84 -3.33
C ARG A 203 1.43 7.31 -2.67
N ARG A 204 0.27 7.46 -3.30
CA ARG A 204 -1.01 6.93 -2.79
C ARG A 204 -0.98 5.40 -2.68
N ILE A 205 -0.42 4.72 -3.68
CA ILE A 205 -0.25 3.26 -3.67
C ILE A 205 0.76 2.85 -2.58
N ALA A 206 1.88 3.56 -2.46
CA ALA A 206 2.91 3.31 -1.45
C ALA A 206 2.34 3.44 -0.02
N VAL A 207 1.59 4.51 0.28
CA VAL A 207 0.94 4.71 1.58
C VAL A 207 -0.05 3.58 1.89
N ALA A 208 -0.88 3.20 0.90
CA ALA A 208 -1.82 2.09 1.08
C ALA A 208 -1.09 0.77 1.38
N LEU A 209 -0.01 0.46 0.64
CA LEU A 209 0.81 -0.73 0.87
C LEU A 209 1.51 -0.67 2.24
N GLY A 210 2.13 0.45 2.58
CA GLY A 210 2.81 0.67 3.85
C GLY A 210 1.91 0.47 5.06
N SER A 211 0.61 0.76 4.95
CA SER A 211 -0.36 0.54 6.02
C SER A 211 -0.51 -0.94 6.41
N THR A 212 -0.12 -1.89 5.55
CA THR A 212 -0.15 -3.33 5.87
C THR A 212 0.92 -3.74 6.88
N LYS A 213 1.97 -2.91 7.08
CA LYS A 213 3.00 -3.15 8.11
C LYS A 213 2.42 -3.20 9.52
N VAL A 214 1.36 -2.43 9.79
CA VAL A 214 0.67 -2.45 11.08
C VAL A 214 0.10 -3.84 11.38
N LEU A 215 -0.53 -4.47 10.35
CA LEU A 215 -1.06 -5.83 10.47
C LEU A 215 0.00 -6.87 10.79
N LEU A 216 1.20 -6.72 10.23
CA LEU A 216 2.32 -7.64 10.46
C LEU A 216 3.01 -7.41 11.82
N ARG A 217 2.90 -6.20 12.39
CA ARG A 217 3.47 -5.88 13.71
C ARG A 217 2.55 -6.23 14.87
N SER A 218 1.25 -6.44 14.61
CA SER A 218 0.24 -6.77 15.63
C SER A 218 0.08 -8.28 15.85
N ALA A 219 1.14 -9.06 15.65
CA ALA A 219 1.16 -10.51 15.74
C ALA A 219 2.00 -11.00 16.94
#